data_7eaee6335e2a50ef1475b802d566127c
#
_entry.id   7eaee6335e2a50ef1475b802d566127c
#
_cell.length_a   1.000
_cell.length_b   1.000
_cell.length_c   1.000
_cell.angle_alpha   90.00
_cell.angle_beta   90.00
_cell.angle_gamma   90.00
#
_symmetry.space_group_name_H-M   'P 1'
#
loop_
_entity.id
_entity.type
_entity.pdbx_description
1 polymer ?
#
loop_
_entity_poly.entity_id
_entity_poly.type
_entity_poly.pdbx_seq_one_letter_code
_entity_poly.pdbx_strand_id
1 'polypeptide(L)'
;AIRVFKETELIFAEDTRVTKKLLSHLEIQKPVHPFHAHNEHKSLNSAIDKIKANSHTVLVSDAGTPGISDPGFLLIRECISRGITVECLPGPAAVIPAIVGSGFPCDRFVFEGFLPHKKGRQTRLLAIAEESRTTVLYESPHRLVKCLGQIEEVMGGDRQVCVARELTKLYEEFQRGSVSD
;
A
#
# COMPACT_ATOMS: atom_id res chain seq x y z
N ALA A 1 -7.74 -9.28 -13.55
CA ALA A 1 -8.22 -9.55 -12.17
C ALA A 1 -9.47 -10.46 -12.19
N ILE A 2 -10.60 -10.09 -12.87
CA ILE A 2 -11.86 -10.86 -12.82
C ILE A 2 -11.67 -12.32 -13.27
N ARG A 3 -10.96 -12.56 -14.39
CA ARG A 3 -10.63 -13.90 -14.86
C ARG A 3 -9.90 -14.71 -13.77
N VAL A 4 -8.89 -14.11 -13.14
CA VAL A 4 -8.11 -14.76 -12.08
C VAL A 4 -8.96 -15.07 -10.86
N PHE A 5 -9.90 -14.20 -10.44
CA PHE A 5 -10.86 -14.53 -9.39
C PHE A 5 -11.77 -15.71 -9.73
N LYS A 6 -12.14 -15.87 -11.00
CA LYS A 6 -12.95 -17.03 -11.45
C LYS A 6 -12.16 -18.33 -11.45
N GLU A 7 -10.88 -18.28 -11.81
CA GLU A 7 -9.99 -19.44 -11.93
C GLU A 7 -9.40 -19.87 -10.58
N THR A 8 -9.26 -18.95 -9.60
CA THR A 8 -8.65 -19.28 -8.30
C THR A 8 -9.51 -20.24 -7.47
N GLU A 9 -8.86 -21.04 -6.65
CA GLU A 9 -9.51 -21.96 -5.70
C GLU A 9 -9.61 -21.36 -4.30
N LEU A 10 -8.75 -20.39 -3.97
CA LEU A 10 -8.64 -19.79 -2.64
C LEU A 10 -8.25 -18.31 -2.75
N ILE A 11 -8.81 -17.49 -1.88
CA ILE A 11 -8.47 -16.07 -1.76
C ILE A 11 -8.02 -15.77 -0.33
N PHE A 12 -6.86 -15.16 -0.17
CA PHE A 12 -6.44 -14.49 1.04
C PHE A 12 -6.77 -13.00 0.93
N ALA A 13 -7.36 -12.44 1.98
CA ALA A 13 -7.84 -11.07 2.01
C ALA A 13 -7.44 -10.35 3.29
N GLU A 14 -7.10 -9.08 3.19
CA GLU A 14 -6.84 -8.23 4.34
C GLU A 14 -8.12 -8.08 5.18
N ASP A 15 -9.21 -7.58 4.60
CA ASP A 15 -10.55 -7.67 5.19
C ASP A 15 -11.46 -8.54 4.33
N THR A 16 -11.83 -9.70 4.88
CA THR A 16 -12.70 -10.65 4.20
C THR A 16 -14.10 -10.10 3.89
N ARG A 17 -14.56 -9.10 4.63
CA ARG A 17 -15.87 -8.46 4.42
C ARG A 17 -15.85 -7.60 3.16
N VAL A 18 -14.78 -6.81 2.97
CA VAL A 18 -14.57 -5.97 1.79
C VAL A 18 -14.45 -6.86 0.55
N THR A 19 -13.61 -7.88 0.61
CA THR A 19 -13.40 -8.82 -0.50
C THR A 19 -14.67 -9.58 -0.85
N LYS A 20 -15.43 -10.07 0.13
CA LYS A 20 -16.71 -10.76 -0.12
C LYS A 20 -17.73 -9.86 -0.80
N LYS A 21 -17.79 -8.56 -0.43
CA LYS A 21 -18.65 -7.59 -1.10
C LYS A 21 -18.27 -7.41 -2.58
N LEU A 22 -16.96 -7.32 -2.87
CA LEU A 22 -16.48 -7.27 -4.26
C LEU A 22 -16.83 -8.54 -5.04
N LEU A 23 -16.59 -9.71 -4.47
CA LEU A 23 -16.89 -10.99 -5.10
C LEU A 23 -18.40 -11.16 -5.37
N SER A 24 -19.24 -10.73 -4.42
CA SER A 24 -20.69 -10.72 -4.61
C SER A 24 -21.13 -9.82 -5.77
N HIS A 25 -20.53 -8.63 -5.89
CA HIS A 25 -20.79 -7.73 -7.02
C HIS A 25 -20.35 -8.32 -8.37
N LEU A 26 -19.32 -9.16 -8.36
CA LEU A 26 -18.81 -9.86 -9.55
C LEU A 26 -19.50 -11.21 -9.80
N GLU A 27 -20.48 -11.60 -8.96
CA GLU A 27 -21.17 -12.90 -9.01
C GLU A 27 -20.20 -14.09 -8.89
N ILE A 28 -19.13 -13.94 -8.09
CA ILE A 28 -18.11 -14.95 -7.87
C ILE A 28 -18.24 -15.50 -6.45
N GLN A 29 -18.27 -16.84 -6.30
CA GLN A 29 -18.26 -17.52 -5.01
C GLN A 29 -16.97 -18.31 -4.86
N LYS A 30 -16.11 -17.89 -3.91
CA LYS A 30 -14.83 -18.54 -3.60
C LYS A 30 -14.56 -18.51 -2.10
N PRO A 31 -13.82 -19.50 -1.56
CA PRO A 31 -13.34 -19.46 -0.19
C PRO A 31 -12.44 -18.23 0.04
N VAL A 32 -12.74 -17.46 1.08
CA VAL A 32 -11.95 -16.26 1.47
C VAL A 32 -11.45 -16.45 2.89
N HIS A 33 -10.13 -16.37 3.07
CA HIS A 33 -9.45 -16.46 4.36
C HIS A 33 -8.80 -15.14 4.74
N PRO A 34 -8.82 -14.75 6.03
CA PRO A 34 -8.17 -13.52 6.48
C PRO A 34 -6.64 -13.66 6.44
N PHE A 35 -5.98 -12.64 5.91
CA PHE A 35 -4.53 -12.48 5.93
C PHE A 35 -4.21 -11.00 6.06
N HIS A 36 -3.93 -10.54 7.28
CA HIS A 36 -3.72 -9.13 7.62
C HIS A 36 -2.46 -8.95 8.47
N ALA A 37 -1.96 -7.73 8.59
CA ALA A 37 -0.70 -7.43 9.27
C ALA A 37 -0.58 -8.01 10.69
N HIS A 38 -1.69 -8.07 11.45
CA HIS A 38 -1.69 -8.60 12.81
C HIS A 38 -1.55 -10.13 12.89
N ASN A 39 -1.90 -10.86 11.83
CA ASN A 39 -1.81 -12.33 11.82
C ASN A 39 -0.76 -12.87 10.84
N GLU A 40 -0.15 -12.03 10.00
CA GLU A 40 0.77 -12.43 8.94
C GLU A 40 1.86 -13.40 9.48
N HIS A 41 2.55 -13.04 10.55
CA HIS A 41 3.59 -13.90 11.15
C HIS A 41 3.05 -15.23 11.67
N LYS A 42 1.87 -15.22 12.32
CA LYS A 42 1.29 -16.42 12.93
C LYS A 42 0.67 -17.36 11.91
N SER A 43 0.10 -16.79 10.84
CA SER A 43 -0.62 -17.53 9.82
C SER A 43 0.25 -18.00 8.67
N LEU A 44 1.52 -17.58 8.60
CA LEU A 44 2.39 -17.76 7.45
C LEU A 44 2.49 -19.24 7.02
N ASN A 45 2.84 -20.14 7.94
CA ASN A 45 2.97 -21.56 7.60
C ASN A 45 1.64 -22.17 7.16
N SER A 46 0.55 -21.88 7.87
CA SER A 46 -0.78 -22.35 7.49
C SER A 46 -1.23 -21.80 6.14
N ALA A 47 -0.87 -20.55 5.81
CA ALA A 47 -1.14 -19.97 4.50
C ALA A 47 -0.36 -20.69 3.39
N ILE A 48 0.91 -20.96 3.61
CA ILE A 48 1.75 -21.72 2.68
C ILE A 48 1.22 -23.13 2.45
N ASP A 49 0.79 -23.83 3.50
CA ASP A 49 0.21 -25.18 3.36
C ASP A 49 -1.07 -25.14 2.50
N LYS A 50 -1.91 -24.14 2.71
CA LYS A 50 -3.10 -23.94 1.87
C LYS A 50 -2.74 -23.59 0.42
N ILE A 51 -1.73 -22.74 0.20
CA ILE A 51 -1.26 -22.42 -1.16
C ILE A 51 -0.79 -23.67 -1.88
N LYS A 52 -0.01 -24.52 -1.21
CA LYS A 52 0.48 -25.78 -1.79
C LYS A 52 -0.62 -26.81 -2.08
N ALA A 53 -1.72 -26.74 -1.37
CA ALA A 53 -2.88 -27.63 -1.56
C ALA A 53 -3.81 -27.18 -2.71
N ASN A 54 -3.57 -26.00 -3.29
CA ASN A 54 -4.40 -25.43 -4.34
C ASN A 54 -3.53 -25.07 -5.56
N SER A 55 -4.09 -25.22 -6.76
CA SER A 55 -3.39 -24.89 -8.01
C SER A 55 -3.20 -23.38 -8.16
N HIS A 56 -4.23 -22.60 -7.79
CA HIS A 56 -4.22 -21.15 -7.88
C HIS A 56 -4.78 -20.52 -6.61
N THR A 57 -4.00 -19.63 -6.01
CA THR A 57 -4.39 -18.83 -4.84
C THR A 57 -4.16 -17.35 -5.13
N VAL A 58 -5.08 -16.51 -4.68
CA VAL A 58 -5.00 -15.05 -4.85
C VAL A 58 -4.82 -14.39 -3.49
N LEU A 59 -3.95 -13.38 -3.42
CA LEU A 59 -3.86 -12.45 -2.30
C LEU A 59 -4.41 -11.09 -2.75
N VAL A 60 -5.28 -10.49 -1.95
CA VAL A 60 -5.84 -9.15 -2.18
C VAL A 60 -5.71 -8.27 -0.93
N SER A 61 -5.48 -6.98 -1.14
CA SER A 61 -5.60 -5.94 -0.12
C SER A 61 -6.92 -5.17 -0.32
N ASP A 62 -7.30 -4.39 0.67
CA ASP A 62 -8.54 -3.60 0.63
C ASP A 62 -8.48 -2.47 -0.39
N ALA A 63 -7.27 -1.93 -0.62
CA ALA A 63 -6.99 -0.92 -1.64
C ALA A 63 -5.52 -1.02 -2.08
N GLY A 64 -5.24 -0.74 -3.34
CA GLY A 64 -3.87 -0.75 -3.85
C GLY A 64 -3.33 -2.14 -4.18
N THR A 65 -2.05 -2.36 -3.89
CA THR A 65 -1.31 -3.59 -4.24
C THR A 65 -0.84 -4.28 -2.98
N PRO A 66 -1.14 -5.57 -2.76
CA PRO A 66 -0.65 -6.33 -1.63
C PRO A 66 0.88 -6.22 -1.47
N GLY A 67 1.34 -6.07 -0.23
CA GLY A 67 2.77 -5.90 0.09
C GLY A 67 3.29 -4.45 -0.01
N ILE A 68 2.53 -3.53 -0.59
CA ILE A 68 2.90 -2.10 -0.67
C ILE A 68 2.11 -1.31 0.37
N SER A 69 2.70 -1.13 1.54
CA SER A 69 2.06 -0.58 2.76
C SER A 69 0.90 -1.42 3.30
N ASP A 70 0.70 -2.60 2.76
CA ASP A 70 -0.33 -3.59 3.08
C ASP A 70 0.32 -4.94 3.44
N PRO A 71 -0.41 -5.88 4.08
CA PRO A 71 0.10 -7.23 4.35
C PRO A 71 0.41 -7.99 3.04
N GLY A 72 1.36 -8.92 3.11
CA GLY A 72 1.69 -9.80 1.98
C GLY A 72 3.18 -9.97 1.71
N PHE A 73 4.03 -9.04 2.15
CA PHE A 73 5.47 -9.14 1.91
C PHE A 73 6.08 -10.45 2.43
N LEU A 74 5.75 -10.86 3.65
CA LEU A 74 6.29 -12.09 4.24
C LEU A 74 5.78 -13.32 3.49
N LEU A 75 4.51 -13.34 3.10
CA LEU A 75 3.91 -14.45 2.35
C LEU A 75 4.55 -14.58 0.97
N ILE A 76 4.68 -13.47 0.25
CA ILE A 76 5.30 -13.42 -1.09
C ILE A 76 6.75 -13.93 -1.01
N ARG A 77 7.53 -13.40 -0.05
CA ARG A 77 8.91 -13.82 0.17
C ARG A 77 9.01 -15.31 0.46
N GLU A 78 8.14 -15.84 1.31
CA GLU A 78 8.13 -17.26 1.67
C GLU A 78 7.69 -18.14 0.51
N CYS A 79 6.73 -17.72 -0.30
CA CYS A 79 6.37 -18.42 -1.53
C CYS A 79 7.56 -18.54 -2.47
N ILE A 80 8.25 -17.45 -2.73
CA ILE A 80 9.42 -17.41 -3.61
C ILE A 80 10.54 -18.33 -3.07
N SER A 81 10.82 -18.27 -1.76
CA SER A 81 11.85 -19.11 -1.13
C SER A 81 11.57 -20.62 -1.24
N ARG A 82 10.29 -20.98 -1.37
CA ARG A 82 9.83 -22.38 -1.52
C ARG A 82 9.59 -22.78 -2.99
N GLY A 83 10.00 -21.96 -3.95
CA GLY A 83 9.83 -22.24 -5.38
C GLY A 83 8.39 -22.14 -5.88
N ILE A 84 7.50 -21.49 -5.12
CA ILE A 84 6.12 -21.22 -5.55
C ILE A 84 6.12 -19.98 -6.43
N THR A 85 5.59 -20.09 -7.63
CA THR A 85 5.49 -18.98 -8.58
C THR A 85 4.56 -17.90 -8.03
N VAL A 86 5.02 -16.65 -8.07
CA VAL A 86 4.25 -15.47 -7.69
C VAL A 86 4.08 -14.56 -8.88
N GLU A 87 2.85 -14.26 -9.25
CA GLU A 87 2.52 -13.31 -10.31
C GLU A 87 1.90 -12.05 -9.70
N CYS A 88 2.50 -10.88 -9.98
CA CYS A 88 1.94 -9.60 -9.60
C CYS A 88 1.08 -9.06 -10.76
N LEU A 89 -0.23 -8.98 -10.54
CA LEU A 89 -1.13 -8.37 -11.53
C LEU A 89 -1.01 -6.84 -11.46
N PRO A 90 -0.77 -6.15 -12.58
CA PRO A 90 -0.85 -4.70 -12.62
C PRO A 90 -2.20 -4.20 -12.12
N GLY A 91 -2.17 -3.22 -11.23
CA GLY A 91 -3.37 -2.69 -10.59
C GLY A 91 -3.14 -1.27 -10.05
N PRO A 92 -4.14 -0.72 -9.37
CA PRO A 92 -4.05 0.61 -8.80
C PRO A 92 -2.98 0.65 -7.69
N ALA A 93 -2.11 1.66 -7.75
CA ALA A 93 -1.17 2.00 -6.70
C ALA A 93 -1.12 3.53 -6.61
N ALA A 94 -1.66 4.09 -5.54
CA ALA A 94 -1.83 5.55 -5.39
C ALA A 94 -0.50 6.34 -5.50
N VAL A 95 0.63 5.71 -5.19
CA VAL A 95 1.97 6.33 -5.30
C VAL A 95 2.27 6.81 -6.73
N ILE A 96 1.88 6.06 -7.76
CA ILE A 96 2.19 6.41 -9.15
C ILE A 96 1.40 7.64 -9.63
N PRO A 97 0.05 7.70 -9.56
CA PRO A 97 -0.66 8.91 -9.93
C PRO A 97 -0.33 10.10 -9.02
N ALA A 98 -0.01 9.87 -7.74
CA ALA A 98 0.40 10.93 -6.83
C ALA A 98 1.70 11.61 -7.31
N ILE A 99 2.74 10.83 -7.59
CA ILE A 99 4.02 11.42 -8.00
C ILE A 99 3.94 12.06 -9.39
N VAL A 100 3.27 11.45 -10.34
CA VAL A 100 3.07 12.03 -11.67
C VAL A 100 2.25 13.32 -11.61
N GLY A 101 1.14 13.30 -10.86
CA GLY A 101 0.28 14.47 -10.69
C GLY A 101 0.90 15.55 -9.80
N SER A 102 1.94 15.28 -9.02
CA SER A 102 2.60 16.28 -8.18
C SER A 102 3.32 17.37 -8.99
N GLY A 103 3.84 17.02 -10.17
CA GLY A 103 4.72 17.87 -10.95
C GLY A 103 6.16 17.92 -10.43
N PHE A 104 6.51 17.11 -9.42
CA PHE A 104 7.88 16.97 -8.94
C PHE A 104 8.69 16.00 -9.81
N PRO A 105 10.04 16.03 -9.77
CA PRO A 105 10.87 15.07 -10.46
C PRO A 105 10.44 13.63 -10.10
N CYS A 106 10.13 12.82 -11.11
CA CYS A 106 9.56 11.48 -10.91
C CYS A 106 10.35 10.35 -11.60
N ASP A 107 11.47 10.68 -12.23
CA ASP A 107 12.38 9.71 -12.85
C ASP A 107 13.07 8.82 -11.82
N ARG A 108 13.34 9.37 -10.63
CA ARG A 108 13.87 8.66 -9.46
C ARG A 108 13.23 9.22 -8.21
N PHE A 109 12.59 8.37 -7.42
CA PHE A 109 11.91 8.79 -6.19
C PHE A 109 12.04 7.72 -5.10
N VAL A 110 11.75 8.12 -3.87
CA VAL A 110 11.71 7.23 -2.70
C VAL A 110 10.26 7.09 -2.25
N PHE A 111 9.81 5.87 -2.08
CA PHE A 111 8.52 5.56 -1.46
C PHE A 111 8.73 5.11 -0.01
N GLU A 112 8.30 5.91 0.94
CA GLU A 112 8.43 5.66 2.38
C GLU A 112 7.20 5.00 3.00
N GLY A 113 6.06 5.01 2.29
CA GLY A 113 4.81 4.53 2.85
C GLY A 113 4.34 5.35 4.04
N PHE A 114 3.77 4.70 5.07
CA PHE A 114 3.33 5.37 6.28
C PHE A 114 4.48 5.57 7.27
N LEU A 115 4.67 6.81 7.72
CA LEU A 115 5.60 7.09 8.80
C LEU A 115 5.16 6.43 10.12
N PRO A 116 6.10 5.97 10.96
CA PRO A 116 5.79 5.43 12.28
C PRO A 116 4.92 6.39 13.10
N HIS A 117 4.01 5.84 13.91
CA HIS A 117 3.11 6.67 14.73
C HIS A 117 3.85 7.44 15.85
N LYS A 118 4.86 6.84 16.48
CA LYS A 118 5.59 7.40 17.63
C LYS A 118 7.09 7.11 17.51
N LYS A 119 7.54 5.94 17.99
CA LYS A 119 8.95 5.55 18.02
C LYS A 119 9.52 5.47 16.60
N GLY A 120 10.62 6.16 16.35
CA GLY A 120 11.33 6.17 15.07
C GLY A 120 10.80 7.21 14.06
N ARG A 121 9.69 7.90 14.33
CA ARG A 121 9.11 8.90 13.42
C ARG A 121 10.06 10.06 13.16
N GLN A 122 10.63 10.66 14.22
CA GLN A 122 11.58 11.75 14.11
C GLN A 122 12.85 11.36 13.34
N THR A 123 13.40 10.18 13.64
CA THR A 123 14.56 9.65 12.92
C THR A 123 14.27 9.49 11.43
N ARG A 124 13.04 9.05 11.07
CA ARG A 124 12.65 8.89 9.67
C ARG A 124 12.48 10.24 8.98
N LEU A 125 11.88 11.22 9.64
CA LEU A 125 11.77 12.59 9.10
C LEU A 125 13.12 13.23 8.86
N LEU A 126 14.08 13.07 9.78
CA LEU A 126 15.45 13.55 9.59
C LEU A 126 16.14 12.88 8.40
N ALA A 127 15.95 11.56 8.22
CA ALA A 127 16.49 10.86 7.07
C ALA A 127 15.86 11.33 5.74
N ILE A 128 14.56 11.66 5.73
CA ILE A 128 13.88 12.24 4.57
C ILE A 128 14.38 13.67 4.28
N ALA A 129 14.74 14.43 5.30
CA ALA A 129 15.30 15.78 5.12
C ALA A 129 16.60 15.77 4.30
N GLU A 130 17.43 14.72 4.49
CA GLU A 130 18.69 14.53 3.76
C GLU A 130 18.49 13.90 2.36
N GLU A 131 17.28 13.42 2.04
CA GLU A 131 17.01 12.79 0.76
C GLU A 131 16.80 13.85 -0.34
N SER A 132 17.62 13.76 -1.38
CA SER A 132 17.60 14.69 -2.51
C SER A 132 16.53 14.40 -3.56
N ARG A 133 16.03 13.18 -3.59
CA ARG A 133 14.97 12.75 -4.52
C ARG A 133 13.60 13.10 -3.99
N THR A 134 12.61 13.15 -4.87
CA THR A 134 11.21 13.24 -4.45
C THR A 134 10.86 12.08 -3.54
N THR A 135 10.34 12.37 -2.36
CA THR A 135 9.90 11.35 -1.40
C THR A 135 8.39 11.32 -1.34
N VAL A 136 7.81 10.14 -1.48
CA VAL A 136 6.36 9.93 -1.42
C VAL A 136 5.99 9.24 -0.12
N LEU A 137 5.06 9.83 0.60
CA LEU A 137 4.52 9.34 1.87
C LEU A 137 3.04 8.99 1.71
N TYR A 138 2.57 8.01 2.47
CA TYR A 138 1.16 7.85 2.77
C TYR A 138 0.85 8.42 4.14
N GLU A 139 -0.24 9.18 4.25
CA GLU A 139 -0.70 9.65 5.55
C GLU A 139 -2.23 9.65 5.64
N SER A 140 -2.73 9.42 6.84
CA SER A 140 -4.15 9.49 7.13
C SER A 140 -4.62 10.95 7.12
N PRO A 141 -5.82 11.26 6.60
CA PRO A 141 -6.41 12.60 6.67
C PRO A 141 -6.43 13.18 8.09
N HIS A 142 -6.67 12.32 9.09
CA HIS A 142 -6.71 12.72 10.50
C HIS A 142 -5.35 13.13 11.10
N ARG A 143 -4.25 12.80 10.41
CA ARG A 143 -2.88 13.09 10.86
C ARG A 143 -2.13 14.01 9.91
N LEU A 144 -2.73 14.39 8.79
CA LEU A 144 -2.07 15.15 7.72
C LEU A 144 -1.51 16.47 8.25
N VAL A 145 -2.33 17.30 8.90
CA VAL A 145 -1.90 18.60 9.43
C VAL A 145 -0.73 18.45 10.41
N LYS A 146 -0.81 17.46 11.31
CA LYS A 146 0.29 17.17 12.23
C LYS A 146 1.56 16.73 11.49
N CYS A 147 1.41 15.94 10.43
CA CYS A 147 2.53 15.47 9.62
C CYS A 147 3.21 16.65 8.91
N LEU A 148 2.44 17.54 8.31
CA LEU A 148 2.95 18.75 7.64
C LEU A 148 3.70 19.65 8.62
N GLY A 149 3.14 19.94 9.81
CA GLY A 149 3.85 20.69 10.85
C GLY A 149 5.17 20.05 11.27
N GLN A 150 5.25 18.72 11.34
CA GLN A 150 6.50 18.02 11.63
C GLN A 150 7.53 18.09 10.48
N ILE A 151 7.04 18.11 9.24
CA ILE A 151 7.88 18.32 8.05
C ILE A 151 8.46 19.75 8.10
N GLU A 152 7.62 20.75 8.40
CA GLU A 152 8.02 22.14 8.53
C GLU A 152 9.09 22.31 9.64
N GLU A 153 8.88 21.73 10.82
CA GLU A 153 9.84 21.77 11.93
C GLU A 153 11.22 21.19 11.56
N VAL A 154 11.25 20.14 10.72
CA VAL A 154 12.50 19.41 10.41
C VAL A 154 13.16 19.94 9.14
N MET A 155 12.38 20.36 8.14
CA MET A 155 12.85 20.67 6.79
C MET A 155 12.76 22.16 6.44
N GLY A 156 12.15 22.98 7.31
CA GLY A 156 11.89 24.40 7.08
C GLY A 156 10.61 24.66 6.29
N GLY A 157 10.07 25.89 6.46
CA GLY A 157 8.79 26.29 5.88
C GLY A 157 8.78 26.36 4.35
N ASP A 158 9.92 26.59 3.72
CA ASP A 158 10.04 26.69 2.25
C ASP A 158 10.05 25.30 1.55
N ARG A 159 10.02 24.19 2.31
CA ARG A 159 10.00 22.84 1.75
C ARG A 159 8.81 22.67 0.84
N GLN A 160 9.06 22.38 -0.43
CA GLN A 160 8.00 22.14 -1.38
C GLN A 160 7.32 20.81 -1.13
N VAL A 161 5.99 20.84 -1.07
CA VAL A 161 5.14 19.68 -0.83
C VAL A 161 3.98 19.64 -1.82
N CYS A 162 3.45 18.44 -2.06
CA CYS A 162 2.22 18.23 -2.78
C CYS A 162 1.36 17.25 -2.01
N VAL A 163 0.17 17.67 -1.59
CA VAL A 163 -0.84 16.81 -1.01
C VAL A 163 -1.76 16.33 -2.11
N ALA A 164 -1.73 15.02 -2.40
CA ALA A 164 -2.60 14.37 -3.36
C ALA A 164 -3.65 13.54 -2.60
N ARG A 165 -4.92 13.83 -2.81
CA ARG A 165 -6.02 13.11 -2.14
C ARG A 165 -7.14 12.76 -3.09
N GLU A 166 -7.96 11.78 -2.71
CA GLU A 166 -9.11 11.29 -3.48
C GLU A 166 -8.74 10.95 -4.94
N LEU A 167 -7.51 10.49 -5.16
CA LEU A 167 -6.98 10.14 -6.48
C LEU A 167 -7.92 9.16 -7.19
N THR A 168 -8.18 9.44 -8.46
CA THR A 168 -9.09 8.69 -9.35
C THR A 168 -10.56 8.72 -8.94
N LYS A 169 -10.95 9.56 -7.97
CA LYS A 169 -12.33 9.74 -7.52
C LYS A 169 -12.89 11.11 -7.95
N LEU A 170 -14.17 11.34 -7.64
CA LEU A 170 -14.87 12.57 -8.05
C LEU A 170 -14.25 13.87 -7.49
N TYR A 171 -13.66 13.79 -6.30
CA TYR A 171 -13.06 14.94 -5.61
C TYR A 171 -11.53 14.83 -5.58
N GLU A 172 -10.94 14.36 -6.67
CA GLU A 172 -9.49 14.33 -6.82
C GLU A 172 -8.90 15.73 -6.67
N GLU A 173 -7.86 15.83 -5.87
CA GLU A 173 -7.22 17.10 -5.57
C GLU A 173 -5.70 16.96 -5.43
N PHE A 174 -4.99 17.96 -5.94
CA PHE A 174 -3.56 18.14 -5.77
C PHE A 174 -3.29 19.56 -5.25
N GLN A 175 -2.92 19.68 -3.98
CA GLN A 175 -2.50 20.95 -3.36
C GLN A 175 -0.98 21.00 -3.37
N ARG A 176 -0.41 22.01 -4.06
CA ARG A 176 1.03 22.21 -4.21
C ARG A 176 1.41 23.56 -3.62
N GLY A 177 2.54 23.61 -2.93
CA GLY A 177 3.04 24.84 -2.32
C GLY A 177 4.20 24.57 -1.39
N SER A 178 4.59 25.56 -0.62
CA SER A 178 5.48 25.36 0.50
C SER A 178 4.72 24.69 1.65
N VAL A 179 5.44 24.04 2.55
CA VAL A 179 4.79 23.35 3.69
C VAL A 179 4.15 24.33 4.67
N SER A 180 4.60 25.59 4.66
CA SER A 180 4.06 26.67 5.49
C SER A 180 2.77 27.31 4.93
N ASP A 181 2.42 27.07 3.67
CA ASP A 181 1.18 27.55 3.04
C ASP A 181 -0.03 26.74 3.53
#